data_441c9f64d8b7002a5fd7be20cb593964
#
_entry.id   441c9f64d8b7002a5fd7be20cb593964
#
_cell.length_a   1.000
_cell.length_b   1.000
_cell.length_c   1.000
_cell.angle_alpha   90.00
_cell.angle_beta   90.00
_cell.angle_gamma   90.00
#
_symmetry.space_group_name_H-M   'P 1'
#
loop_
_entity.id
_entity.type
_entity.pdbx_description
1 polymer ?
#
loop_
_entity_poly.entity_id
_entity_poly.type
_entity_poly.pdbx_seq_one_letter_code
_entity_poly.pdbx_strand_id
1 'polypeptide(L)'
;MNKKIVWKMLLLVALLMVASLLFGQTPNNPTANGHWVAISAGFSMAIASGMCGLAQAKAVAAAAEGMARNPGAAAAIRFALLLGLVLIESLALYTLVIIFVKVG
;
A
#
# COMPACT_ATOMS: atom_id res chain seq x y z
N MET A 1 13.76 -19.62 0.24
CA MET A 1 13.96 -18.36 0.99
C MET A 1 14.30 -18.71 2.43
N ASN A 2 15.35 -18.10 2.98
CA ASN A 2 15.87 -18.47 4.31
C ASN A 2 14.85 -18.01 5.39
N LYS A 3 14.41 -18.92 6.26
CA LYS A 3 13.44 -18.64 7.34
C LYS A 3 13.85 -17.42 8.20
N LYS A 4 15.17 -17.22 8.40
CA LYS A 4 15.71 -16.08 9.15
C LYS A 4 15.48 -14.73 8.42
N ILE A 5 15.49 -14.72 7.09
CA ILE A 5 15.23 -13.52 6.28
C ILE A 5 13.75 -13.17 6.34
N VAL A 6 12.88 -14.16 6.20
CA VAL A 6 11.42 -13.96 6.29
C VAL A 6 11.04 -13.41 7.67
N TRP A 7 11.63 -13.97 8.73
CA TRP A 7 11.40 -13.49 10.11
C TRP A 7 11.85 -12.04 10.31
N LYS A 8 13.03 -11.68 9.77
CA LYS A 8 13.52 -10.29 9.83
C LYS A 8 12.63 -9.32 9.05
N MET A 9 12.12 -9.73 7.89
CA MET A 9 11.19 -8.93 7.09
C MET A 9 9.86 -8.73 7.83
N LEU A 10 9.33 -9.78 8.45
CA LEU A 10 8.10 -9.69 9.26
C LEU A 10 8.30 -8.77 10.48
N LEU A 11 9.45 -8.86 11.16
CA LEU A 11 9.78 -7.95 12.26
C LEU A 11 9.91 -6.49 11.80
N LEU A 12 10.51 -6.25 10.64
CA LEU A 12 10.65 -4.91 10.08
C LEU A 12 9.28 -4.32 9.73
N VAL A 13 8.41 -5.11 9.10
CA VAL A 13 7.04 -4.69 8.78
C VAL A 13 6.25 -4.41 10.06
N ALA A 14 6.34 -5.29 11.06
CA ALA A 14 5.70 -5.08 12.36
C ALA A 14 6.22 -3.81 13.05
N LEU A 15 7.52 -3.56 13.01
CA LEU A 15 8.13 -2.35 13.57
C LEU A 15 7.65 -1.08 12.85
N LEU A 16 7.55 -1.11 11.52
CA LEU A 16 7.01 0.00 10.73
C LEU A 16 5.53 0.26 11.05
N MET A 17 4.74 -0.79 11.23
CA MET A 17 3.33 -0.67 11.63
C MET A 17 3.19 -0.06 13.03
N VAL A 18 4.01 -0.48 13.99
CA VAL A 18 4.03 0.10 15.34
C VAL A 18 4.53 1.55 15.32
N ALA A 19 5.55 1.84 14.54
CA ALA A 19 6.05 3.21 14.37
C ALA A 19 4.98 4.13 13.79
N SER A 20 4.20 3.70 12.80
CA SER A 20 3.11 4.49 12.24
C SER A 20 2.00 4.80 13.26
N LEU A 21 1.73 3.88 14.19
CA LEU A 21 0.77 4.10 15.27
C LEU A 21 1.29 5.11 16.30
N LEU A 22 2.59 5.12 16.58
CA LEU A 22 3.21 6.02 17.56
C LEU A 22 3.41 7.44 17.01
N PHE A 23 3.80 7.57 15.75
CA PHE A 23 4.05 8.87 15.11
C PHE A 23 2.81 9.49 14.45
N GLY A 24 1.74 8.71 14.24
CA GLY A 24 0.46 9.20 13.72
C GLY A 24 -0.40 9.95 14.74
N GLN A 25 0.05 10.02 16.01
CA GLN A 25 -0.67 10.74 17.07
C GLN A 25 -0.01 12.09 17.35
N THR A 26 -0.08 13.01 16.40
CA THR A 26 0.09 14.43 16.74
C THR A 26 -1.18 14.87 17.48
N PRO A 27 -1.04 15.54 18.66
CA PRO A 27 -2.19 16.11 19.35
C PRO A 27 -2.71 17.27 18.51
N ASN A 28 -3.63 16.97 17.62
CA ASN A 28 -4.33 17.99 16.86
C ASN A 28 -5.26 18.74 17.79
N ASN A 29 -5.14 20.07 17.72
CA ASN A 29 -6.00 21.05 18.35
C ASN A 29 -7.47 20.59 18.22
N PRO A 30 -8.25 20.49 19.31
CA PRO A 30 -9.62 20.01 19.27
C PRO A 30 -10.57 21.06 18.72
N THR A 31 -10.47 21.36 17.46
CA THR A 31 -11.57 22.02 16.78
C THR A 31 -12.67 20.97 16.54
N ALA A 32 -13.92 21.32 16.74
CA ALA A 32 -15.08 20.42 16.62
C ALA A 32 -15.09 19.63 15.29
N ASN A 33 -14.38 20.10 14.26
CA ASN A 33 -14.26 19.47 12.96
C ASN A 33 -13.05 18.53 12.84
N GLY A 34 -12.07 18.56 13.76
CA GLY A 34 -10.84 17.78 13.66
C GLY A 34 -11.09 16.27 13.68
N HIS A 35 -12.04 15.80 14.46
CA HIS A 35 -12.41 14.38 14.50
C HIS A 35 -12.99 13.88 13.18
N TRP A 36 -13.84 14.66 12.55
CA TRP A 36 -14.45 14.29 11.27
C TRP A 36 -13.43 14.28 10.14
N VAL A 37 -12.49 15.21 10.15
CA VAL A 37 -11.40 15.24 9.18
C VAL A 37 -10.49 14.02 9.36
N ALA A 38 -10.13 13.66 10.59
CA ALA A 38 -9.31 12.47 10.86
C ALA A 38 -10.02 11.18 10.46
N ILE A 39 -11.32 11.04 10.77
CA ILE A 39 -12.13 9.88 10.39
C ILE A 39 -12.21 9.78 8.86
N SER A 40 -12.54 10.88 8.17
CA SER A 40 -12.65 10.88 6.71
C SER A 40 -11.32 10.57 6.02
N ALA A 41 -10.22 11.08 6.55
CA ALA A 41 -8.87 10.77 6.06
C ALA A 41 -8.54 9.29 6.22
N GLY A 42 -8.83 8.71 7.38
CA GLY A 42 -8.63 7.29 7.65
C GLY A 42 -9.45 6.40 6.71
N PHE A 43 -10.73 6.70 6.52
CA PHE A 43 -11.59 5.97 5.58
C PHE A 43 -11.12 6.11 4.13
N SER A 44 -10.75 7.31 3.71
CA SER A 44 -10.24 7.56 2.35
C SER A 44 -8.99 6.74 2.08
N MET A 45 -8.05 6.71 3.04
CA MET A 45 -6.83 5.92 2.90
C MET A 45 -7.11 4.42 2.92
N ALA A 46 -8.01 3.95 3.78
CA ALA A 46 -8.38 2.54 3.84
C ALA A 46 -9.01 2.06 2.53
N ILE A 47 -9.88 2.86 1.93
CA ILE A 47 -10.50 2.54 0.63
C ILE A 47 -9.43 2.56 -0.47
N ALA A 48 -8.60 3.60 -0.54
CA ALA A 48 -7.58 3.73 -1.57
C ALA A 48 -6.59 2.56 -1.52
N SER A 49 -6.04 2.25 -0.34
CA SER A 49 -5.09 1.15 -0.19
C SER A 49 -5.75 -0.21 -0.40
N GLY A 50 -6.97 -0.41 0.07
CA GLY A 50 -7.72 -1.65 -0.14
C GLY A 50 -8.00 -1.92 -1.62
N MET A 51 -8.43 -0.92 -2.37
CA MET A 51 -8.68 -1.05 -3.82
C MET A 51 -7.39 -1.27 -4.61
N CYS A 52 -6.30 -0.56 -4.26
CA CYS A 52 -4.99 -0.82 -4.85
C CYS A 52 -4.51 -2.24 -4.56
N GLY A 53 -4.65 -2.72 -3.33
CA GLY A 53 -4.29 -4.09 -2.96
C GLY A 53 -5.06 -5.16 -3.75
N LEU A 54 -6.37 -4.97 -3.94
CA LEU A 54 -7.19 -5.86 -4.78
C LEU A 54 -6.74 -5.84 -6.25
N ALA A 55 -6.43 -4.67 -6.79
CA ALA A 55 -5.93 -4.53 -8.16
C ALA A 55 -4.59 -5.23 -8.32
N GLN A 56 -3.68 -5.05 -7.38
CA GLN A 56 -2.37 -5.71 -7.35
C GLN A 56 -2.52 -7.24 -7.27
N ALA A 57 -3.39 -7.74 -6.41
CA ALA A 57 -3.65 -9.17 -6.27
C ALA A 57 -4.12 -9.79 -7.60
N LYS A 58 -5.05 -9.13 -8.30
CA LYS A 58 -5.53 -9.55 -9.62
C LYS A 58 -4.42 -9.53 -10.67
N ALA A 59 -3.61 -8.47 -10.69
CA ALA A 59 -2.49 -8.33 -11.63
C ALA A 59 -1.45 -9.44 -11.43
N VAL A 60 -1.11 -9.74 -10.17
CA VAL A 60 -0.16 -10.82 -9.82
C VAL A 60 -0.70 -12.19 -10.22
N ALA A 61 -1.98 -12.47 -9.91
CA ALA A 61 -2.60 -13.74 -10.29
C ALA A 61 -2.61 -13.95 -11.82
N ALA A 62 -3.03 -12.93 -12.58
CA ALA A 62 -3.04 -12.99 -14.02
C ALA A 62 -1.63 -13.14 -14.64
N ALA A 63 -0.65 -12.45 -14.07
CA ALA A 63 0.73 -12.57 -14.52
C ALA A 63 1.32 -13.96 -14.22
N ALA A 64 1.04 -14.52 -13.05
CA ALA A 64 1.47 -15.88 -12.70
C ALA A 64 0.89 -16.91 -13.66
N GLU A 65 -0.40 -16.81 -13.97
CA GLU A 65 -1.06 -17.68 -14.94
C GLU A 65 -0.49 -17.51 -16.35
N GLY A 66 -0.25 -16.26 -16.78
CA GLY A 66 0.35 -15.97 -18.08
C GLY A 66 1.76 -16.55 -18.22
N MET A 67 2.59 -16.47 -17.18
CA MET A 67 3.93 -17.06 -17.15
C MET A 67 3.89 -18.58 -17.16
N ALA A 68 2.90 -19.20 -16.48
CA ALA A 68 2.73 -20.63 -16.48
C ALA A 68 2.33 -21.16 -17.86
N ARG A 69 1.48 -20.43 -18.59
CA ARG A 69 1.04 -20.80 -19.95
C ARG A 69 2.10 -20.55 -21.01
N ASN A 70 2.93 -19.52 -20.85
CA ASN A 70 3.97 -19.15 -21.80
C ASN A 70 5.27 -18.77 -21.08
N PRO A 71 6.10 -19.75 -20.72
CA PRO A 71 7.37 -19.48 -20.05
C PRO A 71 8.33 -18.59 -20.86
N GLY A 72 8.24 -18.64 -22.20
CA GLY A 72 9.08 -17.79 -23.08
C GLY A 72 8.77 -16.29 -22.99
N ALA A 73 7.54 -15.94 -22.56
CA ALA A 73 7.14 -14.54 -22.35
C ALA A 73 7.36 -14.05 -20.92
N ALA A 74 7.88 -14.90 -20.02
CA ALA A 74 7.96 -14.59 -18.59
C ALA A 74 8.71 -13.28 -18.28
N ALA A 75 9.76 -12.95 -19.01
CA ALA A 75 10.53 -11.71 -18.82
C ALA A 75 9.67 -10.47 -19.13
N ALA A 76 8.94 -10.48 -20.23
CA ALA A 76 8.07 -9.38 -20.62
C ALA A 76 6.89 -9.22 -19.66
N ILE A 77 6.30 -10.34 -19.23
CA ILE A 77 5.19 -10.34 -18.25
C ILE A 77 5.65 -9.78 -16.92
N ARG A 78 6.83 -10.16 -16.42
CA ARG A 78 7.39 -9.62 -15.17
C ARG A 78 7.63 -8.12 -15.26
N PHE A 79 8.19 -7.64 -16.37
CA PHE A 79 8.43 -6.22 -16.55
C PHE A 79 7.12 -5.43 -16.56
N ALA A 80 6.12 -5.87 -17.32
CA ALA A 80 4.80 -5.25 -17.35
C ALA A 80 4.10 -5.29 -15.99
N LEU A 81 4.22 -6.42 -15.27
CA LEU A 81 3.68 -6.56 -13.92
C LEU A 81 4.31 -5.55 -12.97
N LEU A 82 5.64 -5.46 -12.92
CA LEU A 82 6.33 -4.54 -12.01
C LEU A 82 5.94 -3.10 -12.30
N LEU A 83 5.90 -2.69 -13.57
CA LEU A 83 5.46 -1.37 -13.95
C LEU A 83 4.01 -1.09 -13.51
N GLY A 84 3.12 -2.04 -13.75
CA GLY A 84 1.71 -1.93 -13.34
C GLY A 84 1.56 -1.83 -11.83
N LEU A 85 2.29 -2.63 -11.05
CA LEU A 85 2.25 -2.58 -9.59
C LEU A 85 2.72 -1.22 -9.05
N VAL A 86 3.80 -0.66 -9.61
CA VAL A 86 4.29 0.67 -9.21
C VAL A 86 3.27 1.76 -9.50
N LEU A 87 2.62 1.72 -10.67
CA LEU A 87 1.59 2.69 -11.02
C LEU A 87 0.34 2.58 -10.13
N ILE A 88 -0.08 1.35 -9.79
CA ILE A 88 -1.20 1.14 -8.86
C ILE A 88 -0.84 1.67 -7.47
N GLU A 89 0.36 1.40 -6.96
CA GLU A 89 0.83 1.89 -5.67
C GLU A 89 0.90 3.42 -5.63
N SER A 90 1.25 4.06 -6.74
CA SER A 90 1.29 5.52 -6.84
C SER A 90 -0.07 6.16 -6.59
N LEU A 91 -1.18 5.50 -6.93
CA LEU A 91 -2.53 6.01 -6.64
C LEU A 91 -2.81 6.10 -5.14
N ALA A 92 -2.36 5.10 -4.36
CA ALA A 92 -2.46 5.14 -2.91
C ALA A 92 -1.56 6.24 -2.32
N LEU A 93 -0.35 6.44 -2.87
CA LEU A 93 0.54 7.52 -2.47
C LEU A 93 -0.05 8.90 -2.74
N TYR A 94 -0.73 9.11 -3.87
CA TYR A 94 -1.42 10.37 -4.14
C TYR A 94 -2.51 10.66 -3.11
N THR A 95 -3.29 9.66 -2.73
CA THR A 95 -4.29 9.79 -1.66
C THR A 95 -3.62 10.18 -0.35
N LEU A 96 -2.52 9.53 0.01
CA LEU A 96 -1.74 9.83 1.20
C LEU A 96 -1.22 11.28 1.20
N VAL A 97 -0.66 11.75 0.08
CA VAL A 97 -0.19 13.13 -0.07
C VAL A 97 -1.32 14.14 0.11
N ILE A 98 -2.49 13.86 -0.50
CA ILE A 98 -3.66 14.74 -0.36
C ILE A 98 -4.11 14.80 1.11
N ILE A 99 -4.10 13.68 1.82
CA ILE A 99 -4.43 13.63 3.24
C ILE A 99 -3.45 14.49 4.05
N PHE A 100 -2.14 14.35 3.83
CA PHE A 100 -1.13 15.16 4.52
C PHE A 100 -1.30 16.65 4.26
N VAL A 101 -1.58 17.04 3.03
CA VAL A 101 -1.75 18.47 2.66
C VAL A 101 -3.04 19.05 3.22
N LYS A 102 -4.10 18.26 3.40
CA LYS A 102 -5.40 18.75 3.84
C LYS A 102 -5.66 18.61 5.34
N VAL A 103 -4.99 17.67 6.00
CA VAL A 103 -5.22 17.32 7.41
C VAL A 103 -4.07 17.84 8.30
N GLY A 104 -2.84 17.99 7.75
CA GLY A 104 -1.70 18.62 8.40
C GLY A 104 -1.79 20.10 8.28
#